data_9ad2328a705a40a2b50664c594a0e0d7
#
_entry.id   9ad2328a705a40a2b50664c594a0e0d7
#
_cell.length_a   1.000
_cell.length_b   1.000
_cell.length_c   1.000
_cell.angle_alpha   90.00
_cell.angle_beta   90.00
_cell.angle_gamma   90.00
#
_symmetry.space_group_name_H-M   'P 1'
#
loop_
_entity.id
_entity.type
_entity.pdbx_description
1 polymer ?
#
loop_
_entity_poly.entity_id
_entity_poly.type
_entity_poly.pdbx_seq_one_letter_code
_entity_poly.pdbx_strand_id
1 'polypeptide(L)'
;MTDSVRKSCTQNQIPTELLMLQKQIDQLPRTLRDSMKPLCDRMVHFVRLQGRLVRIAQEAVDQLQLDVKYLQFDVEATRRERDALREAMGEDWEQ
;
A
#
# COMPACT_ATOMS: atom_id res chain seq x y z
N MET A 1 4.60 -15.54 7.60
CA MET A 1 5.07 -15.33 6.23
C MET A 1 4.50 -14.09 5.59
N THR A 2 3.20 -13.94 5.58
CA THR A 2 2.57 -12.73 5.07
C THR A 2 3.05 -11.49 5.82
N ASP A 3 3.30 -11.63 7.11
CA ASP A 3 3.76 -10.50 7.92
C ASP A 3 5.15 -10.04 7.54
N SER A 4 6.03 -10.97 7.18
CA SER A 4 7.37 -10.61 6.73
C SER A 4 7.34 -9.82 5.44
N VAL A 5 6.54 -10.27 4.50
CA VAL A 5 6.38 -9.59 3.22
C VAL A 5 5.78 -8.21 3.43
N ARG A 6 4.75 -8.14 4.28
CA ARG A 6 4.10 -6.87 4.58
C ARG A 6 5.07 -5.89 5.25
N LYS A 7 5.87 -6.37 6.18
CA LYS A 7 6.88 -5.54 6.84
C LYS A 7 7.88 -5.00 5.84
N SER A 8 8.36 -5.85 4.95
CA SER A 8 9.31 -5.43 3.93
C SER A 8 8.75 -4.32 3.06
N CYS A 9 7.49 -4.43 2.70
CA CYS A 9 6.86 -3.44 1.83
C CYS A 9 6.54 -2.15 2.57
N THR A 10 6.13 -2.24 3.84
CA THR A 10 5.60 -1.08 4.55
C THR A 10 6.64 -0.29 5.33
N GLN A 11 7.77 -0.87 5.63
CA GLN A 11 8.77 -0.24 6.50
C GLN A 11 9.95 0.34 5.77
N ASN A 12 9.91 0.42 4.46
CA ASN A 12 11.04 0.91 3.67
C ASN A 12 12.32 0.15 3.95
N GLN A 13 12.20 -1.10 4.37
CA GLN A 13 13.38 -1.90 4.69
C GLN A 13 14.12 -2.28 3.43
N ILE A 14 15.44 -2.19 3.53
CA ILE A 14 16.31 -2.61 2.46
C ILE A 14 16.53 -4.11 2.59
N PRO A 15 16.45 -4.88 1.50
CA PRO A 15 16.73 -6.32 1.56
C PRO A 15 18.11 -6.60 2.16
N THR A 16 18.17 -7.66 2.93
CA THR A 16 19.42 -8.06 3.58
C THR A 16 20.52 -8.29 2.56
N GLU A 17 20.17 -8.86 1.42
CA GLU A 17 21.12 -9.14 0.35
C GLU A 17 21.77 -7.87 -0.16
N LEU A 18 21.01 -6.79 -0.24
CA LEU A 18 21.52 -5.51 -0.70
C LEU A 18 22.46 -4.89 0.34
N LEU A 19 22.14 -5.03 1.61
CA LEU A 19 23.02 -4.59 2.69
C LEU A 19 24.32 -5.37 2.70
N MET A 20 24.24 -6.68 2.47
CA MET A 20 25.44 -7.52 2.37
C MET A 20 26.29 -7.12 1.18
N LEU A 21 25.67 -6.80 0.07
CA LEU A 21 26.38 -6.34 -1.11
C LEU A 21 27.09 -5.02 -0.83
N GLN A 22 26.47 -4.10 -0.12
CA GLN A 22 27.13 -2.86 0.27
C GLN A 22 28.40 -3.13 1.10
N LYS A 23 28.30 -4.06 2.04
CA LYS A 23 29.45 -4.42 2.87
C LYS A 23 30.57 -5.01 2.03
N GLN A 24 30.24 -5.87 1.08
CA GLN A 24 31.23 -6.47 0.20
C GLN A 24 31.92 -5.41 -0.66
N ILE A 25 31.17 -4.46 -1.15
CA ILE A 25 31.72 -3.37 -1.96
C ILE A 25 32.67 -2.51 -1.13
N ASP A 26 32.33 -2.24 0.11
CA ASP A 26 33.19 -1.45 1.00
C ASP A 26 34.51 -2.12 1.27
N GLN A 27 34.60 -3.44 1.12
CA GLN A 27 35.85 -4.20 1.33
C GLN A 27 36.68 -4.31 0.07
N LEU A 28 36.20 -3.82 -1.06
CA LEU A 28 36.96 -3.91 -2.31
C LEU A 28 38.11 -2.92 -2.35
N PRO A 29 39.10 -3.16 -3.23
CA PRO A 29 40.16 -2.17 -3.47
C PRO A 29 39.56 -0.85 -3.91
N ARG A 30 40.27 0.22 -3.61
CA ARG A 30 39.73 1.57 -3.79
C ARG A 30 39.23 1.83 -5.22
N THR A 31 39.95 1.39 -6.23
CA THR A 31 39.57 1.61 -7.62
C THR A 31 38.22 0.98 -7.94
N LEU A 32 38.03 -0.28 -7.54
CA LEU A 32 36.78 -0.99 -7.76
C LEU A 32 35.65 -0.41 -6.94
N ARG A 33 35.97 -0.08 -5.67
CA ARG A 33 34.98 0.50 -4.77
C ARG A 33 34.44 1.82 -5.33
N ASP A 34 35.33 2.68 -5.82
CA ASP A 34 34.94 3.99 -6.34
C ASP A 34 34.04 3.89 -7.56
N SER A 35 34.17 2.83 -8.34
CA SER A 35 33.31 2.65 -9.50
C SER A 35 31.99 1.96 -9.15
N MET A 36 31.97 1.10 -8.13
CA MET A 36 30.80 0.32 -7.81
C MET A 36 29.93 0.94 -6.73
N LYS A 37 30.53 1.66 -5.79
CA LYS A 37 29.80 2.21 -4.66
C LYS A 37 28.69 3.18 -5.09
N PRO A 38 28.91 4.11 -6.00
CA PRO A 38 27.83 5.00 -6.42
C PRO A 38 26.64 4.27 -7.00
N LEU A 39 26.90 3.21 -7.76
CA LEU A 39 25.83 2.41 -8.35
C LEU A 39 25.02 1.69 -7.28
N CYS A 40 25.72 1.14 -6.29
CA CYS A 40 25.07 0.46 -5.19
C CYS A 40 24.22 1.43 -4.36
N ASP A 41 24.77 2.62 -4.10
CA ASP A 41 24.04 3.65 -3.35
C ASP A 41 22.76 4.08 -4.09
N ARG A 42 22.83 4.19 -5.40
CA ARG A 42 21.65 4.51 -6.21
C ARG A 42 20.62 3.41 -6.14
N MET A 43 21.07 2.15 -6.15
CA MET A 43 20.15 1.02 -6.02
C MET A 43 19.45 1.03 -4.66
N VAL A 44 20.20 1.31 -3.60
CA VAL A 44 19.62 1.41 -2.25
C VAL A 44 18.58 2.52 -2.21
N HIS A 45 18.89 3.67 -2.79
CA HIS A 45 17.96 4.79 -2.86
C HIS A 45 16.69 4.41 -3.62
N PHE A 46 16.85 3.72 -4.73
CA PHE A 46 15.73 3.28 -5.55
C PHE A 46 14.82 2.32 -4.79
N VAL A 47 15.42 1.36 -4.08
CA VAL A 47 14.64 0.40 -3.29
C VAL A 47 13.85 1.10 -2.19
N ARG A 48 14.46 2.08 -1.52
CA ARG A 48 13.75 2.86 -0.50
C ARG A 48 12.57 3.62 -1.08
N LEU A 49 12.79 4.22 -2.26
CA LEU A 49 11.72 4.96 -2.92
C LEU A 49 10.57 4.05 -3.29
N GLN A 50 10.88 2.87 -3.84
CA GLN A 50 9.86 1.88 -4.16
C GLN A 50 9.03 1.50 -2.92
N GLY A 51 9.72 1.29 -1.80
CA GLY A 51 9.04 0.95 -0.54
C GLY A 51 8.05 2.02 -0.11
N ARG A 52 8.44 3.27 -0.25
CA ARG A 52 7.53 4.38 0.08
C ARG A 52 6.32 4.43 -0.84
N LEU A 53 6.54 4.22 -2.13
CA LEU A 53 5.45 4.24 -3.10
C LEU A 53 4.47 3.10 -2.85
N VAL A 54 4.98 1.91 -2.54
CA VAL A 54 4.13 0.77 -2.21
C VAL A 54 3.30 1.07 -0.98
N ARG A 55 3.89 1.67 0.04
CA ARG A 55 3.16 2.01 1.25
C ARG A 55 2.06 3.03 0.97
N ILE A 56 2.35 4.04 0.19
CA ILE A 56 1.35 5.05 -0.18
C ILE A 56 0.20 4.40 -0.94
N ALA A 57 0.52 3.52 -1.88
CA ALA A 57 -0.49 2.81 -2.64
C ALA A 57 -1.35 1.92 -1.73
N GLN A 58 -0.72 1.26 -0.77
CA GLN A 58 -1.43 0.42 0.19
C GLN A 58 -2.41 1.24 1.01
N GLU A 59 -1.97 2.39 1.51
CA GLU A 59 -2.83 3.29 2.27
C GLU A 59 -4.01 3.79 1.44
N ALA A 60 -3.77 4.07 0.16
CA ALA A 60 -4.83 4.51 -0.74
C ALA A 60 -5.86 3.40 -0.95
N VAL A 61 -5.41 2.15 -1.13
CA VAL A 61 -6.33 1.02 -1.27
C VAL A 61 -7.14 0.83 0.00
N ASP A 62 -6.50 0.90 1.16
CA ASP A 62 -7.20 0.77 2.43
C ASP A 62 -8.28 1.83 2.58
N GLN A 63 -7.98 3.06 2.18
CA GLN A 63 -8.94 4.15 2.23
C GLN A 63 -10.12 3.90 1.29
N LEU A 64 -9.83 3.42 0.08
CA LEU A 64 -10.88 3.10 -0.87
C LEU A 64 -11.80 2.00 -0.36
N GLN A 65 -11.24 0.98 0.29
CA GLN A 65 -12.05 -0.08 0.88
C GLN A 65 -12.97 0.45 1.95
N LEU A 66 -12.49 1.37 2.76
CA LEU A 66 -13.29 1.99 3.79
C LEU A 66 -14.41 2.84 3.18
N ASP A 67 -14.08 3.59 2.13
CA ASP A 67 -15.07 4.41 1.43
C ASP A 67 -16.18 3.54 0.83
N VAL A 68 -15.83 2.39 0.29
CA VAL A 68 -16.82 1.45 -0.26
C VAL A 68 -17.77 0.98 0.85
N LYS A 69 -17.24 0.67 2.02
CA LYS A 69 -18.07 0.26 3.15
C LYS A 69 -19.07 1.34 3.55
N TYR A 70 -18.61 2.57 3.61
CA TYR A 70 -19.50 3.69 3.94
C TYR A 70 -20.60 3.87 2.89
N LEU A 71 -20.24 3.73 1.62
CA LEU A 71 -21.21 3.81 0.55
C LEU A 71 -22.24 2.69 0.65
N GLN A 72 -21.81 1.50 1.02
CA GLN A 72 -22.73 0.37 1.22
C GLN A 72 -23.73 0.66 2.34
N PHE A 73 -23.26 1.21 3.44
CA PHE A 73 -24.15 1.60 4.55
C PHE A 73 -25.13 2.67 4.11
N ASP A 74 -24.68 3.63 3.34
CA ASP A 74 -25.55 4.69 2.84
C ASP A 74 -26.63 4.13 1.93
N VAL A 75 -26.28 3.21 1.06
CA VAL A 75 -27.26 2.58 0.16
C VAL A 75 -28.29 1.79 0.97
N GLU A 76 -27.82 1.04 1.97
CA GLU A 76 -28.75 0.29 2.82
C GLU A 76 -29.70 1.20 3.59
N ALA A 77 -29.16 2.29 4.13
CA ALA A 77 -29.97 3.25 4.86
C ALA A 77 -31.02 3.88 3.95
N THR A 78 -30.60 4.24 2.75
CA THR A 78 -31.51 4.82 1.76
C THR A 78 -32.62 3.85 1.39
N ARG A 79 -32.30 2.59 1.22
CA ARG A 79 -33.30 1.55 0.92
C ARG A 79 -34.29 1.39 2.04
N ARG A 80 -33.83 1.40 3.27
CA ARG A 80 -34.72 1.30 4.42
C ARG A 80 -35.68 2.48 4.48
N GLU A 81 -35.16 3.66 4.24
CA GLU A 81 -36.00 4.87 4.20
C GLU A 81 -37.04 4.79 3.10
N ARG A 82 -36.61 4.34 1.93
CA ARG A 82 -37.53 4.19 0.79
C ARG A 82 -38.63 3.18 1.12
N ASP A 83 -38.26 2.05 1.71
CA ASP A 83 -39.22 1.01 2.02
C ASP A 83 -40.19 1.48 3.12
N ALA A 84 -39.69 2.23 4.10
CA ALA A 84 -40.52 2.78 5.13
C ALA A 84 -41.53 3.78 4.55
N LEU A 85 -41.10 4.60 3.60
CA LEU A 85 -41.99 5.54 2.91
C LEU A 85 -43.05 4.81 2.13
N ARG A 86 -42.68 3.75 1.44
CA ARG A 86 -43.64 2.95 0.69
C ARG A 86 -44.70 2.37 1.59
N GLU A 87 -44.31 1.85 2.75
CA GLU A 87 -45.29 1.34 3.71
C GLU A 87 -46.18 2.42 4.25
N ALA A 88 -45.62 3.58 4.57
CA ALA A 88 -46.39 4.69 5.10
C ALA A 88 -47.39 5.24 4.11
N MET A 89 -47.04 5.21 2.82
CA MET A 89 -47.92 5.73 1.76
C MET A 89 -48.88 4.70 1.20
N GLY A 90 -48.74 3.46 1.61
CA GLY A 90 -49.60 2.39 1.14
C GLY A 90 -49.10 1.72 -0.11
N GLU A 91 -49.92 0.84 -0.66
CA GLU A 91 -49.49 -0.04 -1.74
C GLU A 91 -49.55 0.60 -3.12
N ASP A 92 -50.00 1.85 -3.20
CA ASP A 92 -50.13 2.53 -4.47
C ASP A 92 -48.83 2.65 -5.22
N TRP A 93 -47.75 2.59 -4.50
CA TRP A 93 -46.41 2.70 -5.06
C TRP A 93 -45.98 1.49 -5.87
N GLU A 94 -46.58 0.38 -5.64
CA GLU A 94 -46.10 -0.87 -6.25
C GLU A 94 -46.74 -1.17 -7.60
N GLN A 95 -47.45 -0.22 -8.13
CA GLN A 95 -48.06 -0.43 -9.44
C GLN A 95 -47.28 0.21 -10.59
#